data_3035c6a00046a9a60210961382917a5a
#
_entry.id   3035c6a00046a9a60210961382917a5a
#
_cell.length_a   1.000
_cell.length_b   1.000
_cell.length_c   1.000
_cell.angle_alpha   90.00
_cell.angle_beta   90.00
_cell.angle_gamma   90.00
#
_symmetry.space_group_name_H-M   'P 1'
#
loop_
_entity.id
_entity.type
_entity.pdbx_description
1 polymer ?
#
loop_
_entity_poly.entity_id
_entity_poly.type
_entity_poly.pdbx_seq_one_letter_code
_entity_poly.pdbx_strand_id
1 'polypeptide(L)'
;MPLSVEALDHLVMNVKDVEAAAAWYERVLGMKRVVTEPRPGRKVTSMHFGRQKINLRPETATQQQWFTGRQVAPGSDDLCFLTQSTPQQVADHLKACGVAIEEGPTDKQGALGTIVSVYCRDPDGNLIEISSYK
;
A
#
# COMPACT_ATOMS: atom_id res chain seq x y z
N MET A 1 -3.06 -20.30 27.16
CA MET A 1 -2.08 -19.51 26.40
C MET A 1 -2.70 -18.19 25.96
N PRO A 2 -2.17 -17.05 26.34
CA PRO A 2 -2.61 -15.80 25.76
C PRO A 2 -2.28 -15.77 24.27
N LEU A 3 -3.11 -15.08 23.52
CA LEU A 3 -2.88 -14.89 22.10
C LEU A 3 -1.66 -13.98 21.87
N SER A 4 -0.86 -14.32 20.90
CA SER A 4 0.25 -13.49 20.42
C SER A 4 0.27 -13.53 18.91
N VAL A 5 0.15 -12.37 18.25
CA VAL A 5 0.21 -12.30 16.80
C VAL A 5 1.64 -12.20 16.34
N GLU A 6 1.95 -12.77 15.17
CA GLU A 6 3.31 -12.83 14.61
C GLU A 6 3.55 -11.75 13.56
N ALA A 7 2.58 -11.51 12.70
CA ALA A 7 2.77 -10.70 11.51
C ALA A 7 1.45 -10.16 11.00
N LEU A 8 1.55 -9.14 10.19
CA LEU A 8 0.44 -8.68 9.36
C LEU A 8 0.44 -9.54 8.09
N ASP A 9 -0.67 -10.20 7.77
CA ASP A 9 -0.79 -10.99 6.55
C ASP A 9 -1.18 -10.11 5.37
N HIS A 10 -2.26 -9.40 5.51
CA HIS A 10 -2.74 -8.46 4.49
C HIS A 10 -3.57 -7.36 5.13
N LEU A 11 -3.81 -6.32 4.36
CA LEU A 11 -4.76 -5.29 4.74
C LEU A 11 -5.73 -5.04 3.58
N VAL A 12 -6.86 -4.43 3.90
CA VAL A 12 -7.85 -4.00 2.91
C VAL A 12 -7.79 -2.48 2.82
N MET A 13 -7.57 -2.00 1.61
CA MET A 13 -7.54 -0.57 1.32
C MET A 13 -8.80 -0.20 0.54
N ASN A 14 -9.55 0.74 1.07
CA ASN A 14 -10.71 1.29 0.37
C ASN A 14 -10.23 2.31 -0.66
N VAL A 15 -10.67 2.15 -1.90
CA VAL A 15 -10.23 3.00 -3.02
C VAL A 15 -11.43 3.51 -3.80
N LYS A 16 -11.26 4.65 -4.45
CA LYS A 16 -12.31 5.22 -5.33
C LYS A 16 -12.38 4.45 -6.65
N ASP A 17 -11.23 4.07 -7.20
CA ASP A 17 -11.12 3.40 -8.49
C ASP A 17 -10.09 2.28 -8.38
N VAL A 18 -10.56 1.03 -8.38
CA VAL A 18 -9.72 -0.16 -8.21
C VAL A 18 -8.67 -0.24 -9.32
N GLU A 19 -9.06 0.01 -10.58
CA GLU A 19 -8.12 -0.08 -11.71
C GLU A 19 -7.02 0.98 -11.63
N ALA A 20 -7.37 2.22 -11.30
CA ALA A 20 -6.40 3.29 -11.16
C ALA A 20 -5.41 3.01 -10.02
N ALA A 21 -5.92 2.53 -8.88
CA ALA A 21 -5.08 2.16 -7.76
C ALA A 21 -4.14 1.01 -8.12
N ALA A 22 -4.68 -0.06 -8.71
CA ALA A 22 -3.87 -1.22 -9.11
C ALA A 22 -2.76 -0.84 -10.07
N ALA A 23 -3.07 -0.04 -11.09
CA ALA A 23 -2.08 0.42 -12.07
C ALA A 23 -0.96 1.22 -11.41
N TRP A 24 -1.31 2.08 -10.44
CA TRP A 24 -0.32 2.87 -9.71
C TRP A 24 0.62 1.99 -8.87
N TYR A 25 0.05 1.05 -8.10
CA TYR A 25 0.87 0.16 -7.25
C TYR A 25 1.76 -0.76 -8.09
N GLU A 26 1.31 -1.19 -9.27
CA GLU A 26 2.17 -1.92 -10.22
C GLU A 26 3.32 -1.05 -10.71
N ARG A 27 2.99 0.13 -11.20
CA ARG A 27 3.97 1.01 -11.86
C ARG A 27 4.93 1.65 -10.87
N VAL A 28 4.43 2.16 -9.76
CA VAL A 28 5.24 2.93 -8.81
C VAL A 28 5.93 2.05 -7.78
N LEU A 29 5.22 1.06 -7.22
CA LEU A 29 5.78 0.24 -6.15
C LEU A 29 6.18 -1.18 -6.61
N GLY A 30 6.01 -1.50 -7.89
CA GLY A 30 6.45 -2.79 -8.42
C GLY A 30 5.68 -3.98 -7.87
N MET A 31 4.46 -3.77 -7.36
CA MET A 31 3.65 -4.85 -6.83
C MET A 31 3.04 -5.67 -7.96
N LYS A 32 2.71 -6.92 -7.64
CA LYS A 32 2.09 -7.84 -8.60
C LYS A 32 0.57 -7.86 -8.40
N ARG A 33 -0.16 -7.53 -9.45
CA ARG A 33 -1.62 -7.61 -9.46
C ARG A 33 -2.07 -9.06 -9.57
N VAL A 34 -2.99 -9.47 -8.70
CA VAL A 34 -3.65 -10.77 -8.77
C VAL A 34 -5.16 -10.52 -8.66
N VAL A 35 -5.93 -11.02 -9.62
CA VAL A 35 -7.38 -10.92 -9.61
C VAL A 35 -7.95 -12.31 -9.36
N THR A 36 -8.80 -12.43 -8.34
CA THR A 36 -9.48 -13.67 -8.01
C THR A 36 -10.99 -13.46 -8.08
N GLU A 37 -11.72 -14.55 -8.17
CA GLU A 37 -13.18 -14.52 -8.19
C GLU A 37 -13.68 -15.57 -7.19
N PRO A 38 -13.67 -15.25 -5.86
CA PRO A 38 -14.00 -16.21 -4.81
C PRO A 38 -15.43 -16.75 -4.94
N ARG A 39 -16.31 -16.04 -5.61
CA ARG A 39 -17.65 -16.51 -5.99
C ARG A 39 -18.05 -15.82 -7.29
N PRO A 40 -18.98 -16.41 -8.08
CA PRO A 40 -19.39 -15.81 -9.36
C PRO A 40 -19.81 -14.34 -9.23
N GLY A 41 -19.24 -13.50 -10.09
CA GLY A 41 -19.55 -12.08 -10.12
C GLY A 41 -18.81 -11.23 -9.08
N ARG A 42 -18.06 -11.85 -8.15
CA ARG A 42 -17.30 -11.11 -7.15
C ARG A 42 -15.81 -11.20 -7.43
N LYS A 43 -15.28 -10.20 -8.10
CA LYS A 43 -13.84 -10.09 -8.34
C LYS A 43 -13.16 -9.35 -7.20
N VAL A 44 -11.99 -9.84 -6.80
CA VAL A 44 -11.13 -9.19 -5.82
C VAL A 44 -9.78 -8.95 -6.47
N THR A 45 -9.37 -7.70 -6.50
CA THR A 45 -8.05 -7.29 -6.99
C THR A 45 -7.12 -7.09 -5.81
N SER A 46 -6.00 -7.80 -5.83
CA SER A 46 -4.99 -7.74 -4.77
C SER A 46 -3.65 -7.34 -5.35
N MET A 47 -2.90 -6.55 -4.58
CA MET A 47 -1.54 -6.14 -4.94
C MET A 47 -0.57 -6.87 -4.01
N HIS A 48 0.23 -7.77 -4.59
CA HIS A 48 1.15 -8.62 -3.82
C HIS A 48 2.55 -8.04 -3.79
N PHE A 49 3.17 -8.09 -2.63
CA PHE A 49 4.55 -7.68 -2.42
C PHE A 49 5.15 -8.50 -1.27
N GLY A 50 6.41 -8.93 -1.41
CA GLY A 50 7.04 -9.77 -0.40
C GLY A 50 6.15 -10.95 -0.06
N ARG A 51 5.77 -11.08 1.21
CA ARG A 51 4.90 -12.15 1.70
C ARG A 51 3.53 -11.63 2.13
N GLN A 52 3.14 -10.46 1.63
CA GLN A 52 1.93 -9.76 2.03
C GLN A 52 1.15 -9.30 0.81
N LYS A 53 -0.03 -8.78 1.03
CA LYS A 53 -0.83 -8.17 -0.04
C LYS A 53 -1.73 -7.08 0.50
N ILE A 54 -2.19 -6.24 -0.41
CA ILE A 54 -3.25 -5.27 -0.19
C ILE A 54 -4.43 -5.68 -1.06
N ASN A 55 -5.59 -5.92 -0.45
CA ASN A 55 -6.83 -6.11 -1.20
C ASN A 55 -7.43 -4.74 -1.47
N LEU A 56 -7.70 -4.44 -2.73
CA LEU A 56 -8.30 -3.16 -3.13
C LEU A 56 -9.82 -3.30 -3.11
N ARG A 57 -10.45 -2.63 -2.15
CA ARG A 57 -11.91 -2.66 -1.99
C ARG A 57 -12.53 -1.40 -2.59
N PRO A 58 -13.45 -1.51 -3.55
CA PRO A 58 -14.13 -0.31 -4.03
C PRO A 58 -14.97 0.30 -2.90
N GLU A 59 -14.85 1.62 -2.71
CA GLU A 59 -15.55 2.30 -1.62
C GLU A 59 -17.06 2.16 -1.70
N THR A 60 -17.58 1.92 -2.90
CA THR A 60 -19.02 1.77 -3.14
C THR A 60 -19.57 0.43 -2.68
N ALA A 61 -18.73 -0.55 -2.36
CA ALA A 61 -19.19 -1.82 -1.83
C ALA A 61 -19.83 -1.60 -0.45
N THR A 62 -20.95 -2.27 -0.20
CA THR A 62 -21.62 -2.20 1.09
C THR A 62 -20.94 -3.14 2.10
N GLN A 63 -21.19 -2.94 3.39
CA GLN A 63 -20.69 -3.87 4.42
C GLN A 63 -21.25 -5.28 4.22
N GLN A 64 -22.44 -5.41 3.66
CA GLN A 64 -23.03 -6.70 3.35
C GLN A 64 -22.32 -7.40 2.19
N GLN A 65 -21.92 -6.64 1.17
CA GLN A 65 -21.19 -7.19 0.02
C GLN A 65 -19.73 -7.53 0.37
N TRP A 66 -19.10 -6.67 1.14
CA TRP A 66 -17.71 -6.83 1.56
C TRP A 66 -17.52 -6.04 2.85
N PHE A 67 -17.63 -6.73 3.98
CA PHE A 67 -17.47 -6.03 5.27
C PHE A 67 -16.00 -5.62 5.47
N THR A 68 -15.83 -4.48 6.10
CA THR A 68 -14.52 -3.85 6.31
C THR A 68 -14.55 -3.02 7.58
N GLY A 69 -13.53 -2.23 7.84
CA GLY A 69 -13.54 -1.28 8.95
C GLY A 69 -14.78 -0.39 8.91
N ARG A 70 -15.19 0.11 10.06
CA ARG A 70 -16.44 0.90 10.19
C ARG A 70 -16.38 2.22 9.42
N GLN A 71 -15.19 2.81 9.28
CA GLN A 71 -15.01 4.06 8.55
C GLN A 71 -14.41 3.75 7.19
N VAL A 72 -15.19 3.95 6.14
CA VAL A 72 -14.73 3.79 4.77
C VAL A 72 -14.34 5.17 4.25
N ALA A 73 -13.04 5.40 4.13
CA ALA A 73 -12.51 6.71 3.76
C ALA A 73 -11.27 6.53 2.88
N PRO A 74 -11.44 6.41 1.54
CA PRO A 74 -10.29 6.38 0.64
C PRO A 74 -9.37 7.56 0.90
N GLY A 75 -8.04 7.29 0.94
CA GLY A 75 -7.06 8.32 1.21
C GLY A 75 -6.75 8.54 2.69
N SER A 76 -7.27 7.71 3.57
CA SER A 76 -7.03 7.81 5.02
C SER A 76 -5.89 6.93 5.52
N ASP A 77 -5.28 6.13 4.67
CA ASP A 77 -4.20 5.23 5.09
C ASP A 77 -2.85 5.94 5.08
N ASP A 78 -1.96 5.44 5.95
CA ASP A 78 -0.59 5.91 6.11
C ASP A 78 0.26 4.65 6.24
N LEU A 79 1.00 4.31 5.19
CA LEU A 79 1.68 3.01 5.08
C LEU A 79 3.16 3.18 4.81
N CYS A 80 3.97 2.38 5.51
CA CYS A 80 5.41 2.32 5.30
C CYS A 80 5.77 0.98 4.66
N PHE A 81 6.41 1.04 3.50
CA PHE A 81 6.91 -0.12 2.76
C PHE A 81 8.42 -0.17 2.82
N LEU A 82 8.98 -1.35 2.99
CA LEU A 82 10.42 -1.57 2.96
C LEU A 82 10.88 -1.97 1.57
N THR A 83 12.07 -1.51 1.18
CA THR A 83 12.70 -1.85 -0.08
C THR A 83 14.19 -2.10 0.13
N GLN A 84 14.81 -2.85 -0.80
CA GLN A 84 16.26 -3.05 -0.86
C GLN A 84 16.96 -1.90 -1.59
N SER A 85 16.21 -1.06 -2.29
CA SER A 85 16.77 0.10 -3.01
C SER A 85 17.29 1.14 -2.04
N THR A 86 18.30 1.91 -2.46
CA THR A 86 18.80 3.02 -1.65
C THR A 86 17.78 4.16 -1.64
N PRO A 87 17.82 5.04 -0.63
CA PRO A 87 16.93 6.21 -0.61
C PRO A 87 17.03 7.08 -1.87
N GLN A 88 18.24 7.23 -2.42
CA GLN A 88 18.41 8.00 -3.65
C GLN A 88 17.76 7.30 -4.85
N GLN A 89 17.90 5.98 -4.93
CA GLN A 89 17.25 5.20 -5.99
C GLN A 89 15.72 5.32 -5.90
N VAL A 90 15.18 5.32 -4.69
CA VAL A 90 13.74 5.53 -4.47
C VAL A 90 13.31 6.91 -4.98
N ALA A 91 14.04 7.95 -4.59
CA ALA A 91 13.73 9.32 -5.03
C ALA A 91 13.80 9.45 -6.55
N ASP A 92 14.83 8.89 -7.17
CA ASP A 92 15.00 8.92 -8.63
C ASP A 92 13.86 8.18 -9.33
N HIS A 93 13.45 7.02 -8.78
CA HIS A 93 12.36 6.23 -9.33
C HIS A 93 11.02 6.99 -9.27
N LEU A 94 10.70 7.62 -8.15
CA LEU A 94 9.48 8.40 -8.01
C LEU A 94 9.44 9.55 -9.02
N LYS A 95 10.56 10.25 -9.20
CA LYS A 95 10.67 11.31 -10.21
C LYS A 95 10.45 10.75 -11.62
N ALA A 96 11.05 9.61 -11.94
CA ALA A 96 10.88 8.97 -13.24
C ALA A 96 9.41 8.55 -13.48
N CYS A 97 8.69 8.20 -12.43
CA CYS A 97 7.27 7.88 -12.50
C CYS A 97 6.36 9.12 -12.52
N GLY A 98 6.91 10.31 -12.38
CA GLY A 98 6.13 11.54 -12.31
C GLY A 98 5.40 11.72 -10.99
N VAL A 99 5.89 11.09 -9.91
CA VAL A 99 5.28 11.15 -8.59
C VAL A 99 6.02 12.19 -7.74
N ALA A 100 5.28 13.16 -7.20
CA ALA A 100 5.85 14.20 -6.36
C ALA A 100 6.31 13.63 -5.01
N ILE A 101 7.52 14.00 -4.58
CA ILE A 101 8.04 13.66 -3.27
C ILE A 101 7.61 14.76 -2.30
N GLU A 102 6.91 14.38 -1.21
CA GLU A 102 6.49 15.37 -0.21
C GLU A 102 7.54 15.58 0.87
N GLU A 103 8.28 14.53 1.21
CA GLU A 103 9.35 14.63 2.21
C GLU A 103 10.38 13.55 1.94
N GLY A 104 11.62 13.84 2.26
CA GLY A 104 12.70 12.85 2.24
C GLY A 104 13.64 12.95 1.04
N PRO A 105 14.70 12.17 1.05
CA PRO A 105 15.07 11.16 2.07
C PRO A 105 15.27 11.77 3.45
N THR A 106 14.71 11.14 4.49
CA THR A 106 14.80 11.62 5.86
C THR A 106 14.79 10.44 6.84
N ASP A 107 15.45 10.59 7.98
CA ASP A 107 15.49 9.56 9.02
C ASP A 107 14.14 9.50 9.75
N LYS A 108 13.65 8.28 9.96
CA LYS A 108 12.45 8.00 10.76
C LYS A 108 12.71 6.77 11.62
N GLN A 109 11.80 6.49 12.55
CA GLN A 109 11.89 5.32 13.40
C GLN A 109 10.99 4.20 12.86
N GLY A 110 11.63 3.10 12.45
CA GLY A 110 10.91 1.90 12.06
C GLY A 110 10.67 0.98 13.26
N ALA A 111 10.05 -0.15 13.02
CA ALA A 111 9.77 -1.12 14.07
C ALA A 111 11.05 -1.72 14.68
N LEU A 112 12.12 -1.82 13.89
CA LEU A 112 13.37 -2.49 14.29
C LEU A 112 14.57 -1.52 14.35
N GLY A 113 14.34 -0.23 14.21
CA GLY A 113 15.43 0.76 14.26
C GLY A 113 15.21 1.89 13.26
N THR A 114 16.26 2.66 13.03
CA THR A 114 16.20 3.82 12.13
C THR A 114 16.08 3.38 10.69
N ILE A 115 15.13 3.99 10.00
CA ILE A 115 14.91 3.84 8.55
C ILE A 115 15.14 5.19 7.87
N VAL A 116 15.44 5.16 6.58
CA VAL A 116 15.50 6.36 5.76
C VAL A 116 14.32 6.30 4.80
N SER A 117 13.47 7.31 4.85
CA SER A 117 12.15 7.29 4.22
C SER A 117 11.98 8.39 3.19
N VAL A 118 11.24 8.05 2.12
CA VAL A 118 10.77 8.99 1.11
C VAL A 118 9.25 8.89 1.07
N TYR A 119 8.57 10.01 1.09
CA TYR A 119 7.11 10.09 1.18
C TYR A 119 6.49 10.58 -0.12
N CYS A 120 5.41 9.93 -0.52
CA CYS A 120 4.59 10.36 -1.66
C CYS A 120 3.11 10.05 -1.38
N ARG A 121 2.24 10.36 -2.36
CA ARG A 121 0.80 10.05 -2.28
C ARG A 121 0.41 9.10 -3.39
N ASP A 122 -0.48 8.17 -3.06
CA ASP A 122 -1.11 7.31 -4.06
C ASP A 122 -2.31 8.04 -4.73
N PRO A 123 -3.03 7.41 -5.68
CA PRO A 123 -4.14 8.11 -6.37
C PRO A 123 -5.26 8.60 -5.47
N ASP A 124 -5.50 7.95 -4.33
CA ASP A 124 -6.54 8.35 -3.38
C ASP A 124 -6.05 9.37 -2.36
N GLY A 125 -4.76 9.65 -2.33
CA GLY A 125 -4.14 10.56 -1.35
C GLY A 125 -3.62 9.86 -0.10
N ASN A 126 -3.58 8.53 -0.08
CA ASN A 126 -2.94 7.80 1.00
C ASN A 126 -1.47 8.21 1.10
N LEU A 127 -0.98 8.37 2.32
CA LEU A 127 0.43 8.67 2.54
C LEU A 127 1.24 7.38 2.40
N ILE A 128 2.18 7.38 1.48
CA ILE A 128 3.03 6.23 1.20
C ILE A 128 4.47 6.59 1.56
N GLU A 129 5.02 5.81 2.46
CA GLU A 129 6.41 5.93 2.91
C GLU A 129 7.18 4.74 2.36
N ILE A 130 8.29 4.99 1.65
CA ILE A 130 9.14 3.95 1.08
C ILE A 130 10.48 4.07 1.78
N SER A 131 10.91 2.99 2.44
CA SER A 131 12.01 3.05 3.40
C SER A 131 12.96 1.89 3.26
N SER A 132 14.19 2.14 3.68
CA SER A 132 15.19 1.09 3.91
C SER A 132 15.80 1.29 5.29
N TYR A 133 16.15 0.19 5.95
CA TYR A 133 16.84 0.26 7.24
C TYR A 133 18.24 0.82 7.05
N LYS A 134 18.66 1.62 8.01
CA LYS A 134 19.97 2.26 8.02
C LYS A 134 21.06 1.28 8.45
#